data_d0bdcde27ccdaa59c1b61479c98dd7c6
#
_entry.id   d0bdcde27ccdaa59c1b61479c98dd7c6
#
_cell.length_a   1.000
_cell.length_b   1.000
_cell.length_c   1.000
_cell.angle_alpha   90.00
_cell.angle_beta   90.00
_cell.angle_gamma   90.00
#
_symmetry.space_group_name_H-M   'P 1'
#
loop_
_entity.id
_entity.type
_entity.pdbx_description
1 polymer ?
#
loop_
_entity_poly.entity_id
_entity_poly.type
_entity_poly.pdbx_seq_one_letter_code
_entity_poly.pdbx_strand_id
1 'polypeptide(L)'
;MKKVALIGCGALGSIIAHELKKILSDDYELTGVLDFRAEAAQELAKGCDTRACSNLDELLSDAEMIIEAADGEVVRAYGEIVLNSGCDLVILSVGALSDKSLKSALENAARSAGKKIYVVNGALGGLDVLQTMSMMAPTIAVISNAKAPGSLNGAPFLEGRDLSEDKTVRIFEGSIDDAIRGFPKNVNVAVATALASNCPDAKVIITSVPGTKDNKHCVHAENGIITADISISSLPDPDNPKSSPSAAWSVLNLLRNLAAPVFYY
;
A
#
# COMPACT_ATOMS: atom_id res chain seq x y z
N MET A 1 14.25 2.32 -21.40
CA MET A 1 13.43 1.63 -20.38
C MET A 1 13.97 2.00 -19.02
N LYS A 2 13.09 2.36 -18.06
CA LYS A 2 13.50 2.61 -16.67
C LYS A 2 13.66 1.27 -15.93
N LYS A 3 14.75 1.13 -15.20
CA LYS A 3 15.07 -0.10 -14.47
C LYS A 3 14.38 -0.12 -13.12
N VAL A 4 13.54 -1.14 -12.89
CA VAL A 4 12.79 -1.30 -11.64
C VAL A 4 13.13 -2.65 -11.01
N ALA A 5 13.12 -2.70 -9.68
CA ALA A 5 13.26 -3.96 -8.96
C ALA A 5 12.21 -4.06 -7.85
N LEU A 6 11.94 -5.27 -7.38
CA LEU A 6 10.83 -5.57 -6.48
C LEU A 6 11.33 -6.20 -5.17
N ILE A 7 10.82 -5.71 -4.04
CA ILE A 7 10.95 -6.36 -2.74
C ILE A 7 9.59 -6.90 -2.33
N GLY A 8 9.52 -8.21 -2.08
CA GLY A 8 8.30 -8.93 -1.73
C GLY A 8 7.76 -9.74 -2.91
N CYS A 9 7.90 -11.06 -2.84
CA CYS A 9 7.46 -12.03 -3.87
C CYS A 9 6.20 -12.79 -3.44
N GLY A 10 5.34 -12.15 -2.63
CA GLY A 10 4.02 -12.65 -2.25
C GLY A 10 2.98 -12.40 -3.36
N ALA A 11 1.70 -12.58 -3.05
CA ALA A 11 0.60 -12.43 -4.01
C ALA A 11 0.63 -11.10 -4.77
N LEU A 12 0.75 -9.95 -4.05
CA LEU A 12 0.79 -8.64 -4.72
C LEU A 12 2.05 -8.44 -5.55
N GLY A 13 3.22 -8.82 -5.03
CA GLY A 13 4.48 -8.72 -5.78
C GLY A 13 4.48 -9.59 -7.04
N SER A 14 3.90 -10.78 -6.97
CA SER A 14 3.76 -11.66 -8.14
C SER A 14 2.88 -11.03 -9.22
N ILE A 15 1.75 -10.43 -8.86
CA ILE A 15 0.89 -9.69 -9.80
C ILE A 15 1.68 -8.55 -10.44
N ILE A 16 2.38 -7.73 -9.63
CA ILE A 16 3.17 -6.60 -10.12
C ILE A 16 4.23 -7.08 -11.13
N ALA A 17 5.03 -8.09 -10.77
CA ALA A 17 6.12 -8.57 -11.60
C ALA A 17 5.63 -9.14 -12.94
N HIS A 18 4.63 -10.01 -12.90
CA HIS A 18 4.08 -10.64 -14.12
C HIS A 18 3.39 -9.63 -15.04
N GLU A 19 2.54 -8.76 -14.49
CA GLU A 19 1.81 -7.80 -15.31
C GLU A 19 2.72 -6.65 -15.79
N LEU A 20 3.74 -6.25 -15.03
CA LEU A 20 4.75 -5.30 -15.51
C LEU A 20 5.42 -5.81 -16.79
N LYS A 21 5.87 -7.06 -16.79
CA LYS A 21 6.47 -7.68 -17.98
C LYS A 21 5.52 -7.82 -19.16
N LYS A 22 4.24 -7.97 -18.88
CA LYS A 22 3.22 -8.17 -19.92
C LYS A 22 2.73 -6.86 -20.56
N ILE A 23 2.55 -5.79 -19.76
CA ILE A 23 1.86 -4.59 -20.22
C ILE A 23 2.71 -3.31 -20.19
N LEU A 24 3.90 -3.34 -19.57
CA LEU A 24 4.80 -2.19 -19.44
C LEU A 24 6.24 -2.52 -19.86
N SER A 25 6.46 -3.61 -20.59
CA SER A 25 7.78 -4.06 -21.02
C SER A 25 8.51 -3.09 -21.97
N ASP A 26 7.78 -2.22 -22.65
CA ASP A 26 8.38 -1.21 -23.53
C ASP A 26 8.96 -0.03 -22.73
N ASP A 27 8.45 0.23 -21.53
CA ASP A 27 8.82 1.37 -20.69
C ASP A 27 9.73 0.97 -19.54
N TYR A 28 9.55 -0.25 -18.99
CA TYR A 28 10.22 -0.73 -17.78
C TYR A 28 10.90 -2.07 -17.97
N GLU A 29 12.07 -2.21 -17.36
CA GLU A 29 12.80 -3.47 -17.22
C GLU A 29 12.75 -3.91 -15.75
N LEU A 30 12.24 -5.12 -15.46
CA LEU A 30 12.33 -5.73 -14.13
C LEU A 30 13.71 -6.38 -13.97
N THR A 31 14.62 -5.72 -13.26
CA THR A 31 16.03 -6.13 -13.15
C THR A 31 16.30 -7.14 -12.05
N GLY A 32 15.39 -7.27 -11.08
CA GLY A 32 15.54 -8.23 -10.01
C GLY A 32 14.38 -8.23 -9.03
N VAL A 33 14.30 -9.32 -8.26
CA VAL A 33 13.33 -9.49 -7.16
C VAL A 33 14.04 -9.99 -5.91
N LEU A 34 13.56 -9.55 -4.74
CA LEU A 34 14.08 -9.92 -3.43
C LEU A 34 12.94 -10.31 -2.49
N ASP A 35 13.06 -11.42 -1.79
CA ASP A 35 12.17 -11.85 -0.70
C ASP A 35 13.01 -12.52 0.38
N PHE A 36 12.59 -12.44 1.65
CA PHE A 36 13.27 -13.16 2.73
C PHE A 36 13.15 -14.69 2.57
N ARG A 37 12.13 -15.18 1.86
CA ARG A 37 11.97 -16.56 1.41
C ARG A 37 12.67 -16.71 0.06
N ALA A 38 13.87 -17.25 0.06
CA ALA A 38 14.67 -17.38 -1.15
C ALA A 38 13.95 -18.17 -2.27
N GLU A 39 13.18 -19.19 -1.91
CA GLU A 39 12.41 -19.99 -2.85
C GLU A 39 11.34 -19.15 -3.59
N ALA A 40 10.65 -18.26 -2.87
CA ALA A 40 9.65 -17.36 -3.48
C ALA A 40 10.30 -16.38 -4.46
N ALA A 41 11.48 -15.85 -4.12
CA ALA A 41 12.24 -14.99 -5.02
C ALA A 41 12.70 -15.76 -6.27
N GLN A 42 13.19 -16.98 -6.12
CA GLN A 42 13.64 -17.83 -7.24
C GLN A 42 12.50 -18.21 -8.18
N GLU A 43 11.35 -18.60 -7.61
CA GLU A 43 10.14 -18.95 -8.38
C GLU A 43 9.64 -17.77 -9.20
N LEU A 44 9.48 -16.59 -8.57
CA LEU A 44 9.04 -15.38 -9.25
C LEU A 44 10.04 -14.92 -10.31
N ALA A 45 11.32 -14.94 -9.99
CA ALA A 45 12.39 -14.57 -10.92
C ALA A 45 12.38 -15.45 -12.17
N LYS A 46 12.22 -16.77 -12.00
CA LYS A 46 12.09 -17.70 -13.12
C LYS A 46 10.84 -17.43 -13.96
N GLY A 47 9.69 -17.16 -13.30
CA GLY A 47 8.42 -16.86 -13.99
C GLY A 47 8.46 -15.55 -14.77
N CYS A 48 9.27 -14.58 -14.34
CA CYS A 48 9.40 -13.27 -14.94
C CYS A 48 10.67 -13.08 -15.77
N ASP A 49 11.49 -14.12 -15.94
CA ASP A 49 12.78 -14.04 -16.63
C ASP A 49 13.60 -12.83 -16.11
N THR A 50 13.87 -12.83 -14.81
CA THR A 50 14.64 -11.80 -14.11
C THR A 50 15.54 -12.44 -13.06
N ARG A 51 16.28 -11.64 -12.31
CA ARG A 51 17.24 -12.11 -11.31
C ARG A 51 16.57 -12.25 -9.93
N ALA A 52 16.79 -13.39 -9.26
CA ALA A 52 16.55 -13.51 -7.82
C ALA A 52 17.76 -12.97 -7.07
N CYS A 53 17.59 -11.89 -6.32
CA CYS A 53 18.65 -11.28 -5.54
C CYS A 53 18.73 -11.91 -4.14
N SER A 54 19.94 -12.09 -3.63
CA SER A 54 20.19 -12.67 -2.30
C SER A 54 20.17 -11.62 -1.19
N ASN A 55 20.36 -10.36 -1.54
CA ASN A 55 20.43 -9.23 -0.61
C ASN A 55 20.06 -7.91 -1.31
N LEU A 56 19.92 -6.85 -0.50
CA LEU A 56 19.55 -5.54 -0.98
C LEU A 56 20.58 -4.92 -1.92
N ASP A 57 21.88 -5.10 -1.66
CA ASP A 57 22.95 -4.51 -2.49
C ASP A 57 22.91 -5.05 -3.92
N GLU A 58 22.68 -6.36 -4.07
CA GLU A 58 22.46 -6.95 -5.39
C GLU A 58 21.23 -6.37 -6.10
N LEU A 59 20.14 -6.13 -5.37
CA LEU A 59 18.93 -5.56 -5.94
C LEU A 59 19.15 -4.12 -6.40
N LEU A 60 19.85 -3.32 -5.61
CA LEU A 60 20.12 -1.91 -5.89
C LEU A 60 21.14 -1.69 -7.00
N SER A 61 21.99 -2.67 -7.26
CA SER A 61 23.13 -2.52 -8.20
C SER A 61 22.71 -2.14 -9.62
N ASP A 62 21.47 -2.42 -10.00
CA ASP A 62 20.99 -2.22 -11.37
C ASP A 62 19.54 -1.68 -11.39
N ALA A 63 19.10 -0.99 -10.35
CA ALA A 63 17.76 -0.43 -10.25
C ALA A 63 17.78 1.10 -10.17
N GLU A 64 16.78 1.75 -10.75
CA GLU A 64 16.50 3.19 -10.63
C GLU A 64 15.29 3.46 -9.74
N MET A 65 14.46 2.43 -9.53
CA MET A 65 13.27 2.47 -8.70
C MET A 65 13.05 1.12 -8.02
N ILE A 66 12.75 1.16 -6.74
CA ILE A 66 12.37 -0.02 -5.96
C ILE A 66 10.89 0.02 -5.67
N ILE A 67 10.21 -1.09 -5.92
CA ILE A 67 8.81 -1.32 -5.57
C ILE A 67 8.78 -2.19 -4.32
N GLU A 68 8.26 -1.67 -3.22
CA GLU A 68 8.03 -2.44 -1.99
C GLU A 68 6.61 -3.00 -2.01
N ALA A 69 6.49 -4.33 -1.95
CA ALA A 69 5.25 -5.10 -1.92
C ALA A 69 5.30 -6.21 -0.85
N ALA A 70 5.98 -5.96 0.26
CA ALA A 70 6.19 -6.90 1.36
C ALA A 70 5.39 -6.50 2.61
N ASP A 71 6.02 -5.71 3.50
CA ASP A 71 5.40 -5.22 4.73
C ASP A 71 6.08 -3.94 5.26
N GLY A 72 5.52 -3.37 6.34
CA GLY A 72 6.03 -2.13 6.93
C GLY A 72 7.43 -2.26 7.53
N GLU A 73 7.87 -3.45 7.92
CA GLU A 73 9.22 -3.66 8.46
C GLU A 73 10.28 -3.55 7.36
N VAL A 74 9.94 -3.96 6.14
CA VAL A 74 10.79 -3.75 4.96
C VAL A 74 10.96 -2.27 4.66
N VAL A 75 9.88 -1.48 4.75
CA VAL A 75 9.97 -0.02 4.60
C VAL A 75 10.89 0.60 5.66
N ARG A 76 10.80 0.15 6.93
CA ARG A 76 11.66 0.61 8.03
C ARG A 76 13.14 0.26 7.79
N ALA A 77 13.38 -1.00 7.40
CA ALA A 77 14.74 -1.51 7.26
C ALA A 77 15.46 -0.94 6.04
N TYR A 78 14.76 -0.77 4.93
CA TYR A 78 15.39 -0.55 3.64
C TYR A 78 15.05 0.80 2.99
N GLY A 79 14.00 1.49 3.44
CA GLY A 79 13.51 2.69 2.76
C GLY A 79 14.56 3.79 2.62
N GLU A 80 15.29 4.13 3.70
CA GLU A 80 16.36 5.13 3.65
C GLU A 80 17.55 4.66 2.80
N ILE A 81 17.90 3.38 2.89
CA ILE A 81 19.02 2.80 2.11
C ILE A 81 18.71 2.91 0.62
N VAL A 82 17.49 2.54 0.22
CA VAL A 82 17.00 2.62 -1.17
C VAL A 82 17.11 4.05 -1.69
N LEU A 83 16.60 5.03 -0.95
CA LEU A 83 16.64 6.43 -1.38
C LEU A 83 18.07 6.97 -1.47
N ASN A 84 18.91 6.69 -0.46
CA ASN A 84 20.30 7.11 -0.42
C ASN A 84 21.17 6.41 -1.49
N SER A 85 20.78 5.25 -1.99
CA SER A 85 21.44 4.58 -3.12
C SER A 85 21.11 5.21 -4.48
N GLY A 86 20.23 6.19 -4.51
CA GLY A 86 19.84 6.87 -5.73
C GLY A 86 18.66 6.23 -6.47
N CYS A 87 17.84 5.43 -5.78
CA CYS A 87 16.60 4.85 -6.32
C CYS A 87 15.37 5.61 -5.85
N ASP A 88 14.36 5.73 -6.71
CA ASP A 88 13.00 6.08 -6.28
C ASP A 88 12.39 4.93 -5.50
N LEU A 89 11.45 5.21 -4.59
CA LEU A 89 10.79 4.21 -3.77
C LEU A 89 9.28 4.25 -3.94
N VAL A 90 8.67 3.15 -4.36
CA VAL A 90 7.21 2.94 -4.38
C VAL A 90 6.84 2.12 -3.17
N ILE A 91 5.88 2.58 -2.36
CA ILE A 91 5.46 1.95 -1.10
C ILE A 91 4.00 1.48 -1.21
N LEU A 92 3.77 0.17 -1.03
CA LEU A 92 2.45 -0.40 -0.80
C LEU A 92 2.12 -0.50 0.68
N SER A 93 3.12 -0.71 1.53
CA SER A 93 2.96 -0.86 2.97
C SER A 93 2.88 0.51 3.66
N VAL A 94 1.92 1.31 3.21
CA VAL A 94 1.72 2.72 3.61
C VAL A 94 1.55 2.88 5.12
N GLY A 95 1.05 1.85 5.81
CA GLY A 95 0.94 1.81 7.27
C GLY A 95 2.23 2.16 8.01
N ALA A 96 3.40 1.87 7.43
CA ALA A 96 4.70 2.22 8.00
C ALA A 96 4.89 3.74 8.17
N LEU A 97 4.29 4.55 7.28
CA LEU A 97 4.39 6.02 7.29
C LEU A 97 3.57 6.69 8.40
N SER A 98 2.81 5.93 9.20
CA SER A 98 2.20 6.43 10.44
C SER A 98 3.24 6.78 11.49
N ASP A 99 4.40 6.14 11.46
CA ASP A 99 5.55 6.51 12.26
C ASP A 99 6.15 7.81 11.74
N LYS A 100 5.94 8.90 12.48
CA LYS A 100 6.37 10.25 12.10
C LYS A 100 7.89 10.36 11.98
N SER A 101 8.65 9.61 12.79
CA SER A 101 10.11 9.62 12.74
C SER A 101 10.61 8.94 11.47
N LEU A 102 10.08 7.77 11.14
CA LEU A 102 10.38 7.08 9.89
C LEU A 102 10.01 7.94 8.68
N LYS A 103 8.78 8.48 8.66
CA LYS A 103 8.32 9.34 7.57
C LYS A 103 9.27 10.51 7.34
N SER A 104 9.67 11.23 8.42
CA SER A 104 10.60 12.35 8.32
C SER A 104 11.99 11.92 7.84
N ALA A 105 12.50 10.78 8.28
CA ALA A 105 13.77 10.23 7.83
C ALA A 105 13.75 9.91 6.34
N LEU A 106 12.71 9.23 5.87
CA LEU A 106 12.51 8.92 4.43
C LEU A 106 12.37 10.19 3.58
N GLU A 107 11.61 11.19 4.04
CA GLU A 107 11.47 12.48 3.33
C GLU A 107 12.81 13.22 3.21
N ASN A 108 13.62 13.20 4.28
CA ASN A 108 14.95 13.81 4.27
C ASN A 108 15.91 13.06 3.33
N ALA A 109 15.93 11.74 3.36
CA ALA A 109 16.71 10.92 2.45
C ALA A 109 16.33 11.19 0.99
N ALA A 110 15.03 11.22 0.69
CA ALA A 110 14.52 11.50 -0.65
C ALA A 110 14.96 12.89 -1.15
N ARG A 111 14.82 13.94 -0.32
CA ARG A 111 15.27 15.30 -0.67
C ARG A 111 16.78 15.37 -0.91
N SER A 112 17.57 14.76 -0.02
CA SER A 112 19.02 14.77 -0.13
C SER A 112 19.54 14.04 -1.36
N ALA A 113 18.91 12.93 -1.73
CA ALA A 113 19.26 12.14 -2.91
C ALA A 113 18.61 12.64 -4.23
N GLY A 114 17.70 13.62 -4.15
CA GLY A 114 16.93 14.08 -5.32
C GLY A 114 15.97 13.01 -5.85
N LYS A 115 15.47 12.13 -4.97
CA LYS A 115 14.59 11.00 -5.29
C LYS A 115 13.17 11.22 -4.80
N LYS A 116 12.26 10.34 -5.24
CA LYS A 116 10.83 10.40 -4.91
C LYS A 116 10.40 9.18 -4.12
N ILE A 117 9.44 9.42 -3.23
CA ILE A 117 8.65 8.39 -2.58
C ILE A 117 7.26 8.43 -3.20
N TYR A 118 6.81 7.31 -3.75
CA TYR A 118 5.48 7.18 -4.34
C TYR A 118 4.60 6.35 -3.40
N VAL A 119 3.57 6.98 -2.88
CA VAL A 119 2.50 6.31 -2.12
C VAL A 119 1.38 6.01 -3.11
N VAL A 120 1.08 4.74 -3.32
CA VAL A 120 0.04 4.33 -4.27
C VAL A 120 -1.35 4.34 -3.62
N ASN A 121 -2.39 4.42 -4.45
CA ASN A 121 -3.78 4.38 -3.97
C ASN A 121 -4.12 3.08 -3.22
N GLY A 122 -3.45 1.99 -3.55
CA GLY A 122 -3.71 0.69 -2.92
C GLY A 122 -5.13 0.19 -3.22
N ALA A 123 -5.85 -0.16 -2.16
CA ALA A 123 -7.23 -0.62 -2.25
C ALA A 123 -8.26 0.53 -2.19
N LEU A 124 -7.82 1.79 -2.20
CA LEU A 124 -8.66 2.98 -2.20
C LEU A 124 -8.46 3.76 -3.51
N GLY A 125 -9.28 4.76 -3.76
CA GLY A 125 -9.10 5.79 -4.77
C GLY A 125 -9.25 7.18 -4.17
N GLY A 126 -9.05 8.24 -4.98
CA GLY A 126 -9.34 9.61 -4.58
C GLY A 126 -8.35 10.23 -3.59
N LEU A 127 -7.12 9.72 -3.48
CA LEU A 127 -6.09 10.36 -2.65
C LEU A 127 -5.75 11.76 -3.17
N ASP A 128 -5.81 11.98 -4.47
CA ASP A 128 -5.69 13.27 -5.15
C ASP A 128 -6.77 14.27 -4.71
N VAL A 129 -8.02 13.80 -4.62
CA VAL A 129 -9.15 14.61 -4.09
C VAL A 129 -8.89 15.02 -2.64
N LEU A 130 -8.49 14.06 -1.78
CA LEU A 130 -8.18 14.32 -0.38
C LEU A 130 -7.02 15.30 -0.21
N GLN A 131 -5.97 15.18 -1.02
CA GLN A 131 -4.85 16.13 -1.03
C GLN A 131 -5.31 17.53 -1.45
N THR A 132 -6.12 17.62 -2.51
CA THR A 132 -6.69 18.90 -2.96
C THR A 132 -7.51 19.53 -1.86
N MET A 133 -8.40 18.78 -1.20
CA MET A 133 -9.21 19.26 -0.08
C MET A 133 -8.34 19.81 1.05
N SER A 134 -7.28 19.08 1.43
CA SER A 134 -6.38 19.47 2.53
C SER A 134 -5.58 20.74 2.25
N MET A 135 -5.35 21.05 0.98
CA MET A 135 -4.72 22.32 0.56
C MET A 135 -5.68 23.51 0.62
N MET A 136 -7.00 23.27 0.48
CA MET A 136 -8.01 24.32 0.50
C MET A 136 -8.36 24.76 1.92
N ALA A 137 -8.58 23.79 2.83
CA ALA A 137 -8.93 24.05 4.22
C ALA A 137 -8.66 22.79 5.09
N PRO A 138 -8.61 22.95 6.44
CA PRO A 138 -8.55 21.81 7.36
C PRO A 138 -9.67 20.80 7.04
N THR A 139 -9.26 19.55 6.83
CA THR A 139 -10.17 18.49 6.40
C THR A 139 -10.40 17.49 7.54
N ILE A 140 -11.65 17.11 7.75
CA ILE A 140 -12.05 16.01 8.64
C ILE A 140 -12.25 14.77 7.78
N ALA A 141 -11.77 13.61 8.23
CA ALA A 141 -11.93 12.35 7.51
C ALA A 141 -12.40 11.22 8.44
N VAL A 142 -13.29 10.38 7.93
CA VAL A 142 -13.74 9.15 8.57
C VAL A 142 -13.55 8.00 7.61
N ILE A 143 -12.84 6.98 8.04
CA ILE A 143 -12.56 5.77 7.26
C ILE A 143 -13.40 4.63 7.81
N SER A 144 -14.19 3.99 6.95
CA SER A 144 -15.01 2.84 7.30
C SER A 144 -14.61 1.62 6.46
N ASN A 145 -14.15 0.58 7.12
CA ASN A 145 -13.74 -0.67 6.48
C ASN A 145 -14.73 -1.78 6.86
N ALA A 146 -15.30 -2.46 5.87
CA ALA A 146 -16.18 -3.60 6.06
C ALA A 146 -15.57 -4.86 5.41
N LYS A 147 -15.48 -5.94 6.15
CA LYS A 147 -14.84 -7.19 5.73
C LYS A 147 -15.55 -8.41 6.33
N ALA A 148 -15.36 -9.56 5.70
CA ALA A 148 -15.82 -10.84 6.25
C ALA A 148 -15.09 -11.15 7.58
N PRO A 149 -15.73 -11.87 8.53
CA PRO A 149 -15.12 -12.26 9.80
C PRO A 149 -13.76 -12.92 9.63
N GLY A 150 -13.61 -13.85 8.69
CA GLY A 150 -12.36 -14.57 8.43
C GLY A 150 -11.18 -13.66 8.06
N SER A 151 -11.42 -12.52 7.41
CA SER A 151 -10.37 -11.55 7.06
C SER A 151 -9.89 -10.73 8.26
N LEU A 152 -10.65 -10.72 9.36
CA LEU A 152 -10.38 -9.96 10.58
C LEU A 152 -9.87 -10.85 11.71
N ASN A 153 -10.08 -12.17 11.62
CA ASN A 153 -9.65 -13.13 12.62
C ASN A 153 -8.14 -13.07 12.86
N GLY A 154 -7.76 -13.23 14.13
CA GLY A 154 -6.38 -13.12 14.58
C GLY A 154 -5.85 -11.69 14.68
N ALA A 155 -6.70 -10.66 14.52
CA ALA A 155 -6.32 -9.29 14.82
C ALA A 155 -6.06 -9.12 16.32
N PRO A 156 -4.97 -8.42 16.74
CA PRO A 156 -4.66 -8.22 18.16
C PRO A 156 -5.81 -7.67 18.99
N PHE A 157 -6.59 -6.74 18.44
CA PHE A 157 -7.76 -6.15 19.10
C PHE A 157 -8.82 -7.16 19.52
N LEU A 158 -8.91 -8.28 18.82
CA LEU A 158 -9.91 -9.32 19.13
C LEU A 158 -9.50 -10.18 20.33
N GLU A 159 -8.21 -10.17 20.73
CA GLU A 159 -7.71 -10.96 21.87
C GLU A 159 -8.13 -12.44 21.82
N GLY A 160 -8.18 -13.00 20.62
CA GLY A 160 -8.63 -14.39 20.39
C GLY A 160 -10.15 -14.59 20.37
N ARG A 161 -10.94 -13.53 20.48
CA ARG A 161 -12.41 -13.62 20.37
C ARG A 161 -12.82 -13.93 18.93
N ASP A 162 -13.73 -14.87 18.77
CA ASP A 162 -14.35 -15.16 17.48
C ASP A 162 -15.41 -14.10 17.13
N LEU A 163 -15.49 -13.78 15.84
CA LEU A 163 -16.50 -12.88 15.31
C LEU A 163 -17.77 -13.67 14.94
N SER A 164 -18.91 -13.02 15.07
CA SER A 164 -20.20 -13.60 14.68
C SER A 164 -20.20 -13.94 13.18
N GLU A 165 -20.67 -15.13 12.85
CA GLU A 165 -20.87 -15.56 11.45
C GLU A 165 -22.28 -15.24 10.92
N ASP A 166 -23.17 -14.70 11.79
CA ASP A 166 -24.58 -14.44 11.45
C ASP A 166 -24.96 -12.95 11.52
N LYS A 167 -24.16 -12.12 12.22
CA LYS A 167 -24.53 -10.73 12.49
C LYS A 167 -23.44 -9.76 12.07
N THR A 168 -23.84 -8.72 11.35
CA THR A 168 -22.98 -7.55 11.10
C THR A 168 -22.71 -6.83 12.41
N VAL A 169 -21.45 -6.64 12.75
CA VAL A 169 -21.03 -5.99 14.00
C VAL A 169 -19.94 -4.96 13.73
N ARG A 170 -20.11 -3.74 14.19
CA ARG A 170 -19.03 -2.78 14.30
C ARG A 170 -18.11 -3.26 15.42
N ILE A 171 -16.91 -3.70 15.06
CA ILE A 171 -15.96 -4.27 16.01
C ILE A 171 -14.96 -3.25 16.54
N PHE A 172 -14.79 -2.14 15.83
CA PHE A 172 -13.84 -1.10 16.22
C PHE A 172 -14.34 0.28 15.76
N GLU A 173 -14.15 1.28 16.60
CA GLU A 173 -14.24 2.69 16.28
C GLU A 173 -13.22 3.43 17.15
N GLY A 174 -12.30 4.17 16.54
CA GLY A 174 -11.22 4.83 17.28
C GLY A 174 -10.28 5.63 16.39
N SER A 175 -9.13 5.99 16.96
CA SER A 175 -8.06 6.69 16.26
C SER A 175 -7.32 5.78 15.28
N ILE A 176 -6.52 6.39 14.40
CA ILE A 176 -5.61 5.65 13.50
C ILE A 176 -4.59 4.85 14.31
N ASP A 177 -4.02 5.44 15.36
CA ASP A 177 -3.02 4.78 16.20
C ASP A 177 -3.59 3.53 16.89
N ASP A 178 -4.85 3.60 17.38
CA ASP A 178 -5.53 2.43 17.95
C ASP A 178 -5.83 1.38 16.88
N ALA A 179 -6.22 1.80 15.68
CA ALA A 179 -6.44 0.89 14.56
C ALA A 179 -5.15 0.17 14.13
N ILE A 180 -4.01 0.87 14.11
CA ILE A 180 -2.70 0.28 13.80
C ILE A 180 -2.34 -0.79 14.84
N ARG A 181 -2.50 -0.50 16.13
CA ARG A 181 -2.23 -1.47 17.19
C ARG A 181 -3.17 -2.67 17.15
N GLY A 182 -4.44 -2.41 16.90
CA GLY A 182 -5.46 -3.46 16.92
C GLY A 182 -5.56 -4.29 15.65
N PHE A 183 -5.27 -3.71 14.50
CA PHE A 183 -5.50 -4.32 13.18
C PHE A 183 -4.33 -4.03 12.20
N PRO A 184 -3.08 -4.36 12.52
CA PRO A 184 -1.90 -3.92 11.75
C PRO A 184 -1.93 -4.33 10.26
N LYS A 185 -2.64 -5.39 9.91
CA LYS A 185 -2.78 -5.88 8.52
C LYS A 185 -3.91 -5.21 7.74
N ASN A 186 -4.64 -4.25 8.34
CA ASN A 186 -5.84 -3.64 7.75
C ASN A 186 -5.80 -2.10 7.76
N VAL A 187 -4.63 -1.49 7.96
CA VAL A 187 -4.51 -0.05 8.22
C VAL A 187 -3.97 0.78 7.07
N ASN A 188 -3.43 0.17 6.01
CA ASN A 188 -2.83 0.93 4.90
C ASN A 188 -3.79 1.99 4.33
N VAL A 189 -5.07 1.64 4.13
CA VAL A 189 -6.10 2.58 3.66
C VAL A 189 -6.30 3.74 4.64
N ALA A 190 -6.35 3.46 5.95
CA ALA A 190 -6.55 4.49 6.97
C ALA A 190 -5.36 5.47 7.02
N VAL A 191 -4.15 4.95 7.00
CA VAL A 191 -2.93 5.76 7.01
C VAL A 191 -2.82 6.58 5.71
N ALA A 192 -3.07 5.97 4.55
CA ALA A 192 -3.06 6.68 3.27
C ALA A 192 -4.09 7.83 3.25
N THR A 193 -5.29 7.59 3.76
CA THR A 193 -6.34 8.62 3.89
C THR A 193 -5.88 9.77 4.78
N ALA A 194 -5.35 9.46 5.97
CA ALA A 194 -4.91 10.48 6.92
C ALA A 194 -3.77 11.34 6.38
N LEU A 195 -2.81 10.71 5.71
CA LEU A 195 -1.70 11.41 5.08
C LEU A 195 -2.19 12.30 3.94
N ALA A 196 -3.05 11.80 3.06
CA ALA A 196 -3.56 12.55 1.92
C ALA A 196 -4.48 13.71 2.36
N SER A 197 -5.36 13.48 3.33
CA SER A 197 -6.25 14.52 3.86
C SER A 197 -5.59 15.47 4.85
N ASN A 198 -4.32 15.23 5.20
CA ASN A 198 -3.61 15.92 6.29
C ASN A 198 -4.43 15.96 7.60
N CYS A 199 -5.13 14.87 7.89
CA CYS A 199 -6.01 14.71 9.04
C CYS A 199 -5.47 13.63 9.98
N PRO A 200 -4.55 13.95 10.91
CA PRO A 200 -3.95 12.96 11.82
C PRO A 200 -4.99 12.37 12.79
N ASP A 201 -6.06 13.11 13.07
CA ASP A 201 -7.14 12.70 13.96
C ASP A 201 -8.29 12.00 13.22
N ALA A 202 -8.05 11.53 12.00
CA ALA A 202 -9.06 10.81 11.23
C ALA A 202 -9.57 9.58 12.01
N LYS A 203 -10.91 9.40 11.98
CA LYS A 203 -11.57 8.31 12.70
C LYS A 203 -11.60 7.05 11.83
N VAL A 204 -11.32 5.91 12.45
CA VAL A 204 -11.37 4.59 11.79
C VAL A 204 -12.50 3.76 12.37
N ILE A 205 -13.33 3.20 11.50
CA ILE A 205 -14.40 2.27 11.83
C ILE A 205 -14.11 0.94 11.12
N ILE A 206 -14.21 -0.17 11.85
CA ILE A 206 -14.07 -1.52 11.26
C ILE A 206 -15.33 -2.31 11.59
N THR A 207 -15.93 -2.88 10.56
CA THR A 207 -17.17 -3.65 10.64
C THR A 207 -16.94 -5.07 10.11
N SER A 208 -17.31 -6.07 10.89
CA SER A 208 -17.41 -7.45 10.47
C SER A 208 -18.78 -7.67 9.81
N VAL A 209 -18.77 -8.15 8.56
CA VAL A 209 -19.99 -8.38 7.77
C VAL A 209 -20.00 -9.84 7.29
N PRO A 210 -20.73 -10.73 7.98
CA PRO A 210 -20.87 -12.12 7.58
C PRO A 210 -21.45 -12.25 6.18
N GLY A 211 -20.99 -13.26 5.44
CA GLY A 211 -21.45 -13.57 4.08
C GLY A 211 -21.02 -12.58 3.00
N THR A 212 -20.35 -11.48 3.34
CA THR A 212 -19.77 -10.61 2.30
C THR A 212 -18.62 -11.32 1.60
N LYS A 213 -18.55 -11.12 0.29
CA LYS A 213 -17.42 -11.57 -0.52
C LYS A 213 -16.42 -10.44 -0.77
N ASP A 214 -16.80 -9.21 -0.43
CA ASP A 214 -16.05 -8.00 -0.78
C ASP A 214 -15.31 -7.44 0.45
N ASN A 215 -14.13 -6.90 0.19
CA ASN A 215 -13.50 -5.91 1.05
C ASN A 215 -14.05 -4.54 0.63
N LYS A 216 -14.74 -3.86 1.53
CA LYS A 216 -15.28 -2.52 1.25
C LYS A 216 -14.53 -1.49 2.07
N HIS A 217 -14.04 -0.46 1.37
CA HIS A 217 -13.39 0.71 1.95
C HIS A 217 -14.19 1.96 1.60
N CYS A 218 -14.60 2.72 2.61
CA CYS A 218 -15.28 3.98 2.43
C CYS A 218 -14.53 5.08 3.16
N VAL A 219 -14.41 6.24 2.52
CA VAL A 219 -13.91 7.46 3.14
C VAL A 219 -14.96 8.53 2.97
N HIS A 220 -15.37 9.13 4.06
CA HIS A 220 -16.10 10.38 4.08
C HIS A 220 -15.14 11.49 4.51
N ALA A 221 -15.01 12.54 3.71
CA ALA A 221 -14.15 13.69 4.01
C ALA A 221 -14.89 15.00 3.77
N GLU A 222 -14.72 15.97 4.66
CA GLU A 222 -15.32 17.30 4.54
C GLU A 222 -14.38 18.39 5.06
N ASN A 223 -14.46 19.59 4.47
CA ASN A 223 -13.69 20.77 4.89
C ASN A 223 -14.51 22.08 4.85
N GLY A 224 -15.83 21.97 4.81
CA GLY A 224 -16.74 23.13 4.72
C GLY A 224 -16.87 23.75 3.32
N ILE A 225 -16.03 23.34 2.35
CA ILE A 225 -16.07 23.77 0.96
C ILE A 225 -16.45 22.62 0.06
N ILE A 226 -15.84 21.45 0.30
CA ILE A 226 -16.05 20.20 -0.45
C ILE A 226 -16.43 19.10 0.55
N THR A 227 -17.37 18.26 0.16
CA THR A 227 -17.63 16.97 0.78
C THR A 227 -17.33 15.88 -0.25
N ALA A 228 -16.56 14.89 0.13
CA ALA A 228 -16.20 13.75 -0.73
C ALA A 228 -16.58 12.44 -0.04
N ASP A 229 -17.33 11.59 -0.76
CA ASP A 229 -17.65 10.22 -0.39
C ASP A 229 -17.01 9.26 -1.38
N ILE A 230 -15.99 8.54 -0.93
CA ILE A 230 -15.25 7.58 -1.74
C ILE A 230 -15.62 6.19 -1.25
N SER A 231 -16.11 5.33 -2.11
CA SER A 231 -16.49 3.96 -1.77
C SER A 231 -15.96 2.98 -2.80
N ILE A 232 -15.10 2.08 -2.36
CA ILE A 232 -14.51 1.01 -3.19
C ILE A 232 -14.88 -0.33 -2.58
N SER A 233 -15.50 -1.19 -3.39
CA SER A 233 -15.71 -2.60 -3.09
C SER A 233 -14.86 -3.45 -4.03
N SER A 234 -14.08 -4.36 -3.50
CA SER A 234 -13.23 -5.24 -4.29
C SER A 234 -13.26 -6.66 -3.75
N LEU A 235 -13.25 -7.63 -4.63
CA LEU A 235 -13.02 -9.02 -4.23
C LEU A 235 -11.61 -9.13 -3.62
N PRO A 236 -11.45 -9.90 -2.55
CA PRO A 236 -10.12 -10.19 -2.01
C PRO A 236 -9.32 -11.03 -3.01
N ASP A 237 -8.01 -10.99 -2.86
CA ASP A 237 -7.12 -11.87 -3.59
C ASP A 237 -7.40 -13.34 -3.17
N PRO A 238 -7.56 -14.28 -4.11
CA PRO A 238 -7.83 -15.69 -3.80
C PRO A 238 -6.75 -16.34 -2.92
N ASP A 239 -5.48 -15.95 -3.14
CA ASP A 239 -4.33 -16.50 -2.42
C ASP A 239 -4.02 -15.73 -1.13
N ASN A 240 -4.54 -14.50 -1.00
CA ASN A 240 -4.39 -13.67 0.19
C ASN A 240 -5.67 -12.86 0.48
N PRO A 241 -6.67 -13.45 1.15
CA PRO A 241 -7.95 -12.79 1.43
C PRO A 241 -7.87 -11.49 2.25
N LYS A 242 -6.71 -11.19 2.83
CA LYS A 242 -6.46 -9.94 3.58
C LYS A 242 -6.10 -8.76 2.69
N SER A 243 -5.75 -9.01 1.43
CA SER A 243 -5.35 -8.02 0.45
C SER A 243 -6.36 -7.92 -0.71
N SER A 244 -6.36 -6.78 -1.39
CA SER A 244 -7.08 -6.59 -2.65
C SER A 244 -6.08 -6.57 -3.80
N PRO A 245 -6.32 -7.29 -4.90
CA PRO A 245 -5.50 -7.20 -6.11
C PRO A 245 -5.34 -5.78 -6.63
N SER A 246 -6.34 -4.90 -6.39
CA SER A 246 -6.29 -3.49 -6.79
C SER A 246 -5.06 -2.76 -6.27
N ALA A 247 -4.47 -3.20 -5.15
CA ALA A 247 -3.25 -2.62 -4.62
C ALA A 247 -2.05 -2.84 -5.56
N ALA A 248 -1.91 -4.04 -6.12
CA ALA A 248 -0.88 -4.33 -7.13
C ALA A 248 -1.14 -3.53 -8.43
N TRP A 249 -2.39 -3.49 -8.88
CA TRP A 249 -2.77 -2.73 -10.07
C TRP A 249 -2.59 -1.21 -9.90
N SER A 250 -2.68 -0.68 -8.69
CA SER A 250 -2.38 0.73 -8.43
C SER A 250 -0.90 1.08 -8.64
N VAL A 251 0.02 0.14 -8.39
CA VAL A 251 1.44 0.29 -8.75
C VAL A 251 1.62 0.32 -10.27
N LEU A 252 1.01 -0.62 -10.97
CA LEU A 252 1.10 -0.67 -12.44
C LEU A 252 0.50 0.59 -13.07
N ASN A 253 -0.59 1.12 -12.51
CA ASN A 253 -1.16 2.39 -12.96
C ASN A 253 -0.22 3.58 -12.71
N LEU A 254 0.43 3.63 -11.55
CA LEU A 254 1.48 4.64 -11.27
C LEU A 254 2.59 4.57 -12.31
N LEU A 255 3.15 3.38 -12.54
CA LEU A 255 4.23 3.18 -13.50
C LEU A 255 3.80 3.60 -14.91
N ARG A 256 2.61 3.19 -15.35
CA ARG A 256 2.05 3.59 -16.64
C ARG A 256 1.95 5.12 -16.76
N ASN A 257 1.46 5.79 -15.73
CA ASN A 257 1.35 7.25 -15.72
C ASN A 257 2.72 7.94 -15.77
N LEU A 258 3.72 7.40 -15.06
CA LEU A 258 5.08 7.97 -15.07
C LEU A 258 5.78 7.83 -16.44
N ALA A 259 5.41 6.83 -17.24
CA ALA A 259 5.94 6.63 -18.59
C ALA A 259 5.12 7.35 -19.67
N ALA A 260 3.84 7.59 -19.42
CA ALA A 260 2.92 8.12 -20.42
C ALA A 260 3.14 9.62 -20.68
N PRO A 261 2.92 10.10 -21.93
CA PRO A 261 2.95 11.53 -22.23
C PRO A 261 1.76 12.32 -21.64
N VAL A 262 0.69 11.63 -21.25
CA VAL A 262 -0.49 12.19 -20.57
C VAL A 262 -0.58 11.56 -19.19
N PHE A 263 -0.36 12.36 -18.17
CA PHE A 263 -0.40 11.93 -16.78
C PHE A 263 -1.77 12.24 -16.17
N TYR A 264 -2.41 11.23 -15.57
CA TYR A 264 -3.64 11.39 -14.81
C TYR A 264 -3.28 11.42 -13.31
N TYR A 265 -3.43 12.58 -12.75
CA TYR A 265 -3.12 12.86 -11.35
C TYR A 265 -4.32 12.65 -10.45
#